data_71f2778bd8fcfe6a26a2d5ccae28f418
#
_entry.id   71f2778bd8fcfe6a26a2d5ccae28f418
#
_cell.length_a   1.000
_cell.length_b   1.000
_cell.length_c   1.000
_cell.angle_alpha   90.00
_cell.angle_beta   90.00
_cell.angle_gamma   90.00
#
_symmetry.space_group_name_H-M   'P 1'
#
loop_
_entity.id
_entity.type
_entity.pdbx_description
1 polymer ?
#
loop_
_entity_poly.entity_id
_entity_poly.type
_entity_poly.pdbx_seq_one_letter_code
_entity_poly.pdbx_strand_id
1 'polypeptide(L)'
;MKISLAGIERDGFVKLIADGTITAADFSADGKNPVEGLLGPSWNTFRVLLDMSSVSYIDSSAIGWLIGTQKHFREGGGGLAVYGIQQPVKQVLDLLKVGRVVPLCENESAARENVGGVKP
;
A
#
# COMPACT_ATOMS: atom_id res chain seq x y z
N MET A 1 -1.62 11.67 -6.86
CA MET A 1 -1.75 11.07 -5.51
C MET A 1 -0.97 11.90 -4.51
N LYS A 2 -1.56 12.09 -3.38
CA LYS A 2 -0.82 12.63 -2.26
C LYS A 2 -0.70 11.49 -1.26
N ILE A 3 0.52 11.10 -0.93
CA ILE A 3 0.74 10.06 0.07
C ILE A 3 1.44 10.70 1.25
N SER A 4 0.97 10.42 2.46
CA SER A 4 1.51 11.05 3.64
C SER A 4 1.67 10.03 4.77
N LEU A 5 2.60 10.34 5.66
CA LEU A 5 2.87 9.52 6.83
C LEU A 5 1.92 9.94 7.94
N ALA A 6 1.08 9.02 8.38
CA ALA A 6 0.13 9.30 9.46
C ALA A 6 0.69 8.94 10.83
N GLY A 7 1.60 7.97 10.90
CA GLY A 7 2.20 7.61 12.18
C GLY A 7 3.14 6.44 12.08
N ILE A 8 4.09 6.38 13.00
CA ILE A 8 5.01 5.25 13.16
C ILE A 8 4.84 4.75 14.57
N GLU A 9 4.55 3.45 14.71
CA GLU A 9 4.29 2.85 16.00
C GLU A 9 5.50 2.06 16.49
N ARG A 10 5.59 1.88 17.79
CA ARG A 10 6.75 1.22 18.40
C ARG A 10 6.96 -0.21 17.94
N ASP A 11 5.88 -0.88 17.57
CA ASP A 11 5.94 -2.29 17.17
C ASP A 11 6.28 -2.46 15.68
N GLY A 12 6.67 -1.40 15.01
CA GLY A 12 7.06 -1.47 13.60
C GLY A 12 5.94 -1.26 12.62
N PHE A 13 4.73 -0.99 13.08
CA PHE A 13 3.66 -0.60 12.18
C PHE A 13 3.82 0.85 11.76
N VAL A 14 3.60 1.11 10.48
CA VAL A 14 3.63 2.45 9.91
C VAL A 14 2.32 2.69 9.21
N LYS A 15 1.67 3.81 9.48
CA LYS A 15 0.40 4.17 8.86
C LYS A 15 0.62 5.23 7.80
N LEU A 16 0.21 4.93 6.59
CA LEU A 16 0.26 5.86 5.46
C LEU A 16 -1.15 6.13 4.97
N ILE A 17 -1.36 7.32 4.43
CA ILE A 17 -2.63 7.70 3.82
C ILE A 17 -2.36 8.13 2.39
N ALA A 18 -3.10 7.54 1.44
CA ALA A 18 -3.10 7.98 0.05
C ALA A 18 -4.39 8.75 -0.22
N ASP A 19 -4.29 9.84 -0.99
CA ASP A 19 -5.40 10.74 -1.22
C ASP A 19 -5.43 11.10 -2.70
N GLY A 20 -6.61 11.18 -3.27
CA GLY A 20 -6.84 11.61 -4.65
C GLY A 20 -6.89 10.47 -5.64
N THR A 21 -6.22 10.61 -6.76
CA THR A 21 -6.15 9.57 -7.79
C THR A 21 -4.73 9.01 -7.82
N ILE A 22 -4.59 7.75 -8.15
CA ILE A 22 -3.27 7.14 -8.32
C ILE A 22 -3.12 6.72 -9.76
N THR A 23 -2.26 7.41 -10.49
CA THR A 23 -2.07 7.21 -11.92
C THR A 23 -0.60 7.23 -12.28
N ALA A 24 -0.30 6.98 -13.54
CA ALA A 24 1.08 6.99 -14.03
C ALA A 24 1.80 8.30 -13.73
N ALA A 25 1.07 9.41 -13.66
CA ALA A 25 1.67 10.72 -13.37
C ALA A 25 2.27 10.81 -11.97
N ASP A 26 1.91 9.89 -11.07
CA ASP A 26 2.39 9.91 -9.69
C ASP A 26 3.74 9.21 -9.53
N PHE A 27 4.24 8.57 -10.55
CA PHE A 27 5.47 7.78 -10.46
C PHE A 27 6.55 8.38 -11.33
N SER A 28 7.73 8.55 -10.77
CA SER A 28 8.81 9.21 -11.51
C SER A 28 9.50 8.25 -12.46
N ALA A 29 10.12 8.81 -13.47
CA ALA A 29 10.82 8.02 -14.48
C ALA A 29 12.04 7.28 -13.90
N ASP A 30 12.57 7.72 -12.77
CA ASP A 30 13.72 7.06 -12.16
C ASP A 30 13.31 5.82 -11.36
N GLY A 31 12.02 5.52 -11.28
CA GLY A 31 11.54 4.31 -10.62
C GLY A 31 11.54 4.37 -9.10
N LYS A 32 11.82 5.54 -8.51
CA LYS A 32 11.86 5.63 -7.05
C LYS A 32 10.45 5.51 -6.49
N ASN A 33 10.29 4.64 -5.50
CA ASN A 33 8.98 4.40 -4.90
C ASN A 33 8.62 5.54 -3.94
N PRO A 34 7.40 6.09 -4.02
CA PRO A 34 6.96 7.12 -3.09
C PRO A 34 7.05 6.72 -1.61
N VAL A 35 6.90 5.45 -1.30
CA VAL A 35 7.04 4.95 0.08
C VAL A 35 8.47 5.13 0.57
N GLU A 36 9.43 4.89 -0.31
CA GLU A 36 10.84 5.11 0.04
C GLU A 36 11.08 6.58 0.37
N GLY A 37 10.44 7.49 -0.35
CA GLY A 37 10.57 8.91 -0.09
C GLY A 37 10.08 9.31 1.29
N LEU A 38 9.12 8.58 1.85
CA LEU A 38 8.59 8.85 3.18
C LEU A 38 9.34 8.13 4.29
N LEU A 39 9.80 6.92 4.05
CA LEU A 39 10.31 6.04 5.09
C LEU A 39 11.82 5.81 5.02
N GLY A 40 12.48 6.26 3.95
CA GLY A 40 13.92 6.12 3.81
C GLY A 40 14.35 4.78 3.21
N PRO A 41 15.67 4.54 3.19
CA PRO A 41 16.21 3.36 2.47
C PRO A 41 15.80 2.01 3.06
N SER A 42 15.42 1.97 4.34
CA SER A 42 14.99 0.72 4.96
C SER A 42 13.48 0.54 4.93
N TRP A 43 12.80 1.23 4.02
CA TRP A 43 11.35 1.27 3.97
C TRP A 43 10.69 -0.11 3.89
N ASN A 44 11.33 -1.05 3.24
CA ASN A 44 10.74 -2.37 3.03
C ASN A 44 10.87 -3.31 4.24
N THR A 45 11.39 -2.82 5.36
CA THR A 45 11.43 -3.61 6.59
C THR A 45 10.23 -3.33 7.49
N PHE A 46 9.44 -2.30 7.18
CA PHE A 46 8.30 -1.92 8.02
C PHE A 46 7.04 -2.71 7.64
N ARG A 47 6.10 -2.75 8.55
CA ARG A 47 4.74 -3.26 8.27
C ARG A 47 3.85 -2.05 8.05
N VAL A 48 3.42 -1.87 6.81
CA VAL A 48 2.73 -0.65 6.38
C VAL A 48 1.24 -0.89 6.24
N LEU A 49 0.47 -0.03 6.86
CA LEU A 49 -0.99 0.01 6.74
C LEU A 49 -1.32 1.21 5.86
N LEU A 50 -1.85 0.96 4.68
CA LEU A 50 -2.15 2.02 3.72
C LEU A 50 -3.65 2.28 3.67
N ASP A 51 -4.04 3.47 4.11
CA ASP A 51 -5.42 3.91 4.07
C ASP A 51 -5.72 4.49 2.70
N MET A 52 -6.63 3.87 1.97
CA MET A 52 -7.06 4.33 0.65
C MET A 52 -8.48 4.86 0.65
N SER A 53 -9.04 5.22 1.81
CA SER A 53 -10.42 5.70 1.87
C SER A 53 -10.62 7.02 1.15
N SER A 54 -9.57 7.77 0.89
CA SER A 54 -9.63 9.03 0.13
C SER A 54 -9.14 8.88 -1.31
N VAL A 55 -8.99 7.66 -1.81
CA VAL A 55 -8.60 7.41 -3.19
C VAL A 55 -9.84 7.14 -4.02
N SER A 56 -10.08 7.98 -5.05
CA SER A 56 -11.29 7.90 -5.85
C SER A 56 -11.10 7.20 -7.20
N TYR A 57 -9.88 7.04 -7.66
CA TYR A 57 -9.61 6.44 -8.96
C TYR A 57 -8.19 5.90 -9.02
N ILE A 58 -8.02 4.78 -9.71
CA ILE A 58 -6.69 4.21 -9.97
C ILE A 58 -6.64 3.75 -11.43
N ASP A 59 -5.42 3.72 -11.98
CA ASP A 59 -5.18 3.14 -13.29
C ASP A 59 -4.25 1.92 -13.17
N SER A 60 -3.84 1.35 -14.29
CA SER A 60 -2.98 0.17 -14.27
C SER A 60 -1.61 0.42 -13.65
N SER A 61 -1.12 1.66 -13.69
CA SER A 61 0.15 2.00 -13.06
C SER A 61 0.04 1.88 -11.53
N ALA A 62 -1.12 2.24 -10.97
CA ALA A 62 -1.36 2.09 -9.54
C ALA A 62 -1.34 0.62 -9.14
N ILE A 63 -1.93 -0.23 -9.95
CA ILE A 63 -1.97 -1.66 -9.69
C ILE A 63 -0.57 -2.24 -9.70
N GLY A 64 0.23 -1.88 -10.71
CA GLY A 64 1.63 -2.28 -10.78
C GLY A 64 2.43 -1.80 -9.57
N TRP A 65 2.16 -0.57 -9.13
CA TRP A 65 2.82 -0.01 -7.95
C TRP A 65 2.49 -0.80 -6.68
N LEU A 66 1.22 -1.13 -6.47
CA LEU A 66 0.81 -1.89 -5.29
C LEU A 66 1.46 -3.28 -5.27
N ILE A 67 1.44 -3.97 -6.39
CA ILE A 67 2.01 -5.32 -6.48
C ILE A 67 3.53 -5.28 -6.33
N GLY A 68 4.19 -4.37 -7.02
CA GLY A 68 5.63 -4.23 -6.93
C GLY A 68 6.10 -3.79 -5.56
N THR A 69 5.35 -2.91 -4.92
CA THR A 69 5.64 -2.46 -3.56
C THR A 69 5.58 -3.61 -2.57
N GLN A 70 4.53 -4.44 -2.67
CA GLN A 70 4.41 -5.61 -1.79
C GLN A 70 5.57 -6.58 -2.00
N LYS A 71 5.99 -6.76 -3.24
CA LYS A 71 7.11 -7.63 -3.53
C LYS A 71 8.38 -7.13 -2.84
N HIS A 72 8.64 -5.84 -2.87
CA HIS A 72 9.78 -5.24 -2.17
C HIS A 72 9.68 -5.42 -0.66
N PHE A 73 8.48 -5.26 -0.10
CA PHE A 73 8.28 -5.49 1.33
C PHE A 73 8.64 -6.94 1.71
N ARG A 74 8.19 -7.89 0.90
CA ARG A 74 8.50 -9.30 1.17
C ARG A 74 9.99 -9.58 1.14
N GLU A 75 10.70 -8.93 0.24
CA GLU A 75 12.16 -9.08 0.15
C GLU A 75 12.86 -8.52 1.38
N GLY A 76 12.31 -7.48 1.99
CA GLY A 76 12.91 -6.82 3.14
C GLY A 76 12.40 -7.30 4.49
N GLY A 77 11.45 -8.22 4.49
CA GLY A 77 10.90 -8.73 5.75
C GLY A 77 9.72 -7.92 6.30
N GLY A 78 9.27 -6.90 5.59
CA GLY A 78 8.11 -6.12 5.98
C GLY A 78 6.83 -6.62 5.30
N GLY A 79 5.88 -5.74 5.15
CA GLY A 79 4.63 -6.07 4.48
C GLY A 79 3.75 -4.85 4.27
N LEU A 80 2.80 -4.99 3.37
CA LEU A 80 1.83 -3.95 3.04
C LEU A 80 0.42 -4.55 3.12
N ALA A 81 -0.48 -3.87 3.80
CA ALA A 81 -1.91 -4.18 3.73
C ALA A 81 -2.66 -2.88 3.47
N VAL A 82 -3.71 -2.94 2.68
CA VAL A 82 -4.50 -1.79 2.26
C VAL A 82 -5.88 -1.90 2.85
N TYR A 83 -6.45 -0.81 3.29
CA TYR A 83 -7.79 -0.83 3.85
C TYR A 83 -8.60 0.42 3.48
N GLY A 84 -9.89 0.36 3.73
CA GLY A 84 -10.79 1.47 3.52
C GLY A 84 -11.06 1.79 2.06
N ILE A 85 -10.89 0.82 1.16
CA ILE A 85 -10.95 1.06 -0.27
C ILE A 85 -12.38 1.39 -0.69
N GLN A 86 -12.55 2.47 -1.46
CA GLN A 86 -13.86 2.84 -1.99
C GLN A 86 -14.33 1.81 -3.01
N GLN A 87 -15.64 1.63 -3.10
CA GLN A 87 -16.23 0.56 -3.90
C GLN A 87 -15.77 0.55 -5.37
N PRO A 88 -15.75 1.67 -6.09
CA PRO A 88 -15.31 1.63 -7.49
C PRO A 88 -13.86 1.17 -7.64
N VAL A 89 -13.00 1.57 -6.73
CA VAL A 89 -11.59 1.17 -6.74
C VAL A 89 -11.47 -0.30 -6.37
N LYS A 90 -12.22 -0.73 -5.37
CA LYS A 90 -12.18 -2.12 -4.93
C LYS A 90 -12.63 -3.08 -6.01
N GLN A 91 -13.63 -2.69 -6.81
CA GLN A 91 -14.08 -3.52 -7.91
C GLN A 91 -12.96 -3.81 -8.91
N VAL A 92 -12.14 -2.80 -9.24
CA VAL A 92 -11.03 -2.97 -10.15
C VAL A 92 -9.97 -3.88 -9.54
N LEU A 93 -9.65 -3.66 -8.28
CA LEU A 93 -8.64 -4.48 -7.60
C LEU A 93 -9.09 -5.93 -7.48
N ASP A 94 -10.37 -6.16 -7.19
CA ASP A 94 -10.91 -7.51 -7.09
C ASP A 94 -10.93 -8.21 -8.46
N LEU A 95 -11.31 -7.48 -9.50
CA LEU A 95 -11.36 -8.02 -10.85
C LEU A 95 -9.99 -8.52 -11.29
N LEU A 96 -8.94 -7.78 -10.94
CA LEU A 96 -7.57 -8.13 -11.32
C LEU A 96 -6.87 -8.99 -10.27
N LYS A 97 -7.62 -9.40 -9.24
CA LYS A 97 -7.13 -10.34 -8.21
C LYS A 97 -5.91 -9.85 -7.47
N VAL A 98 -5.85 -8.55 -7.26
CA VAL A 98 -4.75 -7.91 -6.52
C VAL A 98 -4.68 -8.43 -5.09
N GLY A 99 -5.82 -8.79 -4.51
CA GLY A 99 -5.87 -9.33 -3.15
C GLY A 99 -5.09 -10.63 -2.93
N ARG A 100 -4.69 -11.30 -4.00
CA ARG A 100 -3.83 -12.47 -3.88
C ARG A 100 -2.39 -12.11 -3.53
N VAL A 101 -2.00 -10.87 -3.78
CA VAL A 101 -0.64 -10.40 -3.53
C VAL A 101 -0.63 -9.39 -2.39
N VAL A 102 -1.58 -8.47 -2.39
CA VAL A 102 -1.68 -7.40 -1.41
C VAL A 102 -2.97 -7.59 -0.62
N PRO A 103 -2.93 -7.78 0.69
CA PRO A 103 -4.16 -7.89 1.47
C PRO A 103 -5.03 -6.64 1.32
N LEU A 104 -6.28 -6.84 0.91
CA LEU A 104 -7.26 -5.77 0.75
C LEU A 104 -8.28 -5.96 1.86
N CYS A 105 -8.27 -5.08 2.84
CA CYS A 105 -8.99 -5.27 4.08
C CYS A 105 -10.09 -4.23 4.24
N GLU A 106 -11.10 -4.54 5.04
CA GLU A 106 -12.23 -3.63 5.22
C GLU A 106 -11.86 -2.43 6.09
N ASN A 107 -11.00 -2.65 7.06
CA ASN A 107 -10.65 -1.60 8.02
C ASN A 107 -9.23 -1.80 8.56
N GLU A 108 -8.79 -0.87 9.35
CA GLU A 108 -7.43 -0.87 9.89
C GLU A 108 -7.17 -2.11 10.77
N SER A 109 -8.15 -2.53 11.55
CA SER A 109 -7.99 -3.69 12.42
C SER A 109 -7.69 -4.95 11.61
N ALA A 110 -8.45 -5.18 10.54
CA ALA A 110 -8.21 -6.31 9.65
C ALA A 110 -6.86 -6.20 8.95
N ALA A 111 -6.47 -4.99 8.58
CA ALA A 111 -5.17 -4.76 7.93
C ALA A 111 -4.03 -5.10 8.89
N ARG A 112 -4.15 -4.74 10.17
CA ARG A 112 -3.12 -5.08 11.16
C ARG A 112 -2.95 -6.58 11.32
N GLU A 113 -4.03 -7.32 11.22
CA GLU A 113 -3.97 -8.78 11.33
C GLU A 113 -3.32 -9.44 10.12
N ASN A 114 -3.36 -8.76 8.98
CA ASN A 114 -2.91 -9.35 7.73
C ASN A 114 -1.56 -8.86 7.24
N VAL A 115 -1.12 -7.67 7.67
CA VAL A 115 0.10 -7.11 7.13
C VAL A 115 1.31 -7.85 7.65
N GLY A 116 2.16 -8.21 6.76
CA GLY A 116 3.39 -8.85 7.09
C GLY A 116 3.21 -10.13 7.80
N GLY A 117 2.00 -10.41 8.04
CA GLY A 117 1.76 -11.50 8.76
C GLY A 117 1.57 -12.67 8.05
N VAL A 118 1.99 -12.67 7.05
CA VAL A 118 1.92 -13.63 6.38
C VAL A 118 2.43 -14.66 7.06
N LYS A 119 1.88 -15.40 7.33
CA LYS A 119 2.28 -16.28 7.92
C LYS A 119 2.59 -17.16 7.34
N PRO A 120 3.08 -17.61 7.71
CA PRO A 120 3.76 -18.68 7.17
C PRO A 120 2.84 -19.71 6.66
#